data_e8aeeb15d50a3208dc9182caa6700f1b
#
_entry.id   e8aeeb15d50a3208dc9182caa6700f1b
#
_cell.length_a   1.000
_cell.length_b   1.000
_cell.length_c   1.000
_cell.angle_alpha   90.00
_cell.angle_beta   90.00
_cell.angle_gamma   90.00
#
_symmetry.space_group_name_H-M   'P 1'
#
loop_
_entity.id
_entity.type
_entity.pdbx_description
1 polymer ?
#
loop_
_entity_poly.entity_id
_entity_poly.type
_entity_poly.pdbx_seq_one_letter_code
_entity_poly.pdbx_strand_id
1 'polypeptide(L)'
;MGTRKKSVKALAACPPQTLNSVHASPQRAPRTKPVKEKIVLSWSGGKDSSMAAHHLLTSQKYEIVSLMTTVTEGYDRISMHGVRRELLERQAASLDLPLHKIMIPQVSTNEIYEAKMREAMDHFKGQGVRLVAFGDLFLEDLKQYREERLASAGMTGVFPIWKRDTDELVRTFIGLGFKGILCCVDGRALDGSFAGRFIDDDLLRDLPATADPCGEYGEYHSFVFAGPIFREPIKCKIGERQYRNERFHYCDILPDNA
;
A
#
# COMPACT_ATOMS: atom_id res chain seq x y z
N MET A 1 -65.25 -9.65 86.59
CA MET A 1 -65.07 -10.44 85.39
C MET A 1 -63.69 -10.27 84.89
N GLY A 2 -62.94 -11.33 84.79
CA GLY A 2 -61.58 -11.52 84.89
C GLY A 2 -60.68 -10.96 83.75
N THR A 3 -59.65 -10.34 84.10
CA THR A 3 -58.57 -9.97 83.23
C THR A 3 -57.28 -10.76 83.56
N ARG A 4 -56.92 -11.66 82.65
CA ARG A 4 -55.69 -12.42 82.76
C ARG A 4 -54.49 -11.59 82.15
N LYS A 5 -53.52 -11.28 83.01
CA LYS A 5 -52.23 -10.80 82.57
C LYS A 5 -51.46 -11.94 81.90
N LYS A 6 -50.88 -11.69 80.70
CA LYS A 6 -49.93 -12.57 80.06
C LYS A 6 -48.54 -11.87 80.08
N SER A 7 -47.62 -12.56 80.68
CA SER A 7 -46.21 -12.24 80.79
C SER A 7 -45.50 -12.19 79.45
N VAL A 8 -44.70 -11.13 79.19
CA VAL A 8 -43.89 -10.99 77.98
C VAL A 8 -42.46 -11.43 78.37
N LYS A 9 -41.95 -12.47 77.75
CA LYS A 9 -40.57 -12.90 77.86
C LYS A 9 -39.69 -12.04 76.89
N ALA A 10 -38.61 -11.47 77.44
CA ALA A 10 -37.61 -10.75 76.69
C ALA A 10 -36.83 -11.69 75.77
N LEU A 11 -36.74 -11.36 74.51
CA LEU A 11 -35.82 -12.03 73.54
C LEU A 11 -34.50 -11.24 73.56
N ALA A 12 -33.41 -12.01 73.75
CA ALA A 12 -32.04 -11.55 73.70
C ALA A 12 -31.68 -11.09 72.28
N ALA A 13 -31.05 -9.91 72.19
CA ALA A 13 -30.54 -9.37 70.93
C ALA A 13 -29.29 -10.10 70.50
N CYS A 14 -29.25 -10.49 69.21
CA CYS A 14 -28.08 -11.04 68.52
C CYS A 14 -27.25 -9.88 67.98
N PRO A 15 -25.90 -9.90 68.09
CA PRO A 15 -25.07 -8.83 67.53
C PRO A 15 -25.00 -8.91 66.01
N PRO A 16 -24.84 -7.77 65.30
CA PRO A 16 -24.75 -7.73 63.83
C PRO A 16 -23.44 -8.29 63.32
N GLN A 17 -23.55 -9.28 62.44
CA GLN A 17 -22.39 -9.81 61.69
C GLN A 17 -22.08 -8.83 60.55
N THR A 18 -20.88 -8.25 60.60
CA THR A 18 -20.29 -7.45 59.52
C THR A 18 -19.80 -8.37 58.42
N LEU A 19 -20.55 -8.43 57.31
CA LEU A 19 -20.15 -9.07 56.07
C LEU A 19 -19.20 -8.11 55.29
N ASN A 20 -17.90 -8.24 55.47
CA ASN A 20 -16.91 -7.64 54.57
C ASN A 20 -16.88 -8.48 53.26
N SER A 21 -17.75 -8.17 52.31
CA SER A 21 -17.66 -8.67 50.94
C SER A 21 -16.60 -7.86 50.20
N VAL A 22 -15.36 -8.37 50.18
CA VAL A 22 -14.33 -7.88 49.26
C VAL A 22 -14.69 -8.34 47.85
N HIS A 23 -15.39 -7.48 47.10
CA HIS A 23 -15.55 -7.66 45.66
C HIS A 23 -14.19 -7.43 45.02
N ALA A 24 -13.44 -8.50 44.77
CA ALA A 24 -12.31 -8.47 43.85
C ALA A 24 -12.86 -8.22 42.43
N SER A 25 -12.65 -7.02 41.90
CA SER A 25 -12.91 -6.72 40.50
C SER A 25 -12.10 -7.67 39.62
N PRO A 26 -12.70 -8.31 38.59
CA PRO A 26 -11.96 -9.18 37.70
C PRO A 26 -10.86 -8.36 37.01
N GLN A 27 -9.61 -8.70 37.25
CA GLN A 27 -8.46 -8.12 36.55
C GLN A 27 -8.61 -8.43 35.06
N ARG A 28 -8.81 -7.38 34.26
CA ARG A 28 -8.89 -7.46 32.81
C ARG A 28 -7.55 -7.99 32.31
N ALA A 29 -7.55 -9.20 31.72
CA ALA A 29 -6.37 -9.76 31.11
C ALA A 29 -5.73 -8.75 30.14
N PRO A 30 -4.39 -8.64 30.05
CA PRO A 30 -3.72 -7.73 29.14
C PRO A 30 -4.18 -8.04 27.73
N ARG A 31 -4.75 -7.04 27.04
CA ARG A 31 -5.10 -7.13 25.61
C ARG A 31 -3.78 -7.27 24.85
N THR A 32 -3.43 -8.47 24.43
CA THR A 32 -2.35 -8.69 23.47
C THR A 32 -2.70 -7.93 22.18
N LYS A 33 -1.80 -7.07 21.73
CA LYS A 33 -1.97 -6.42 20.42
C LYS A 33 -2.06 -7.53 19.37
N PRO A 34 -3.02 -7.47 18.44
CA PRO A 34 -3.12 -8.46 17.38
C PRO A 34 -1.79 -8.52 16.61
N VAL A 35 -1.28 -9.72 16.40
CA VAL A 35 -0.07 -9.94 15.59
C VAL A 35 -0.42 -9.57 14.15
N LYS A 36 0.32 -8.62 13.58
CA LYS A 36 0.13 -8.21 12.19
C LYS A 36 0.62 -9.29 11.24
N GLU A 37 -0.07 -9.47 10.13
CA GLU A 37 0.34 -10.38 9.06
C GLU A 37 1.46 -9.74 8.23
N LYS A 38 2.58 -10.45 8.07
CA LYS A 38 3.70 -10.00 7.24
C LYS A 38 3.34 -10.03 5.77
N ILE A 39 3.57 -8.93 5.08
CA ILE A 39 3.27 -8.75 3.66
C ILE A 39 4.42 -8.05 2.93
N VAL A 40 4.71 -8.48 1.70
CA VAL A 40 5.56 -7.75 0.78
C VAL A 40 4.70 -6.95 -0.19
N LEU A 41 5.10 -5.72 -0.50
CA LEU A 41 4.36 -4.85 -1.41
C LEU A 41 5.08 -4.73 -2.74
N SER A 42 4.39 -5.10 -3.85
CA SER A 42 4.84 -4.79 -5.20
C SER A 42 4.85 -3.28 -5.41
N TRP A 43 6.05 -2.72 -5.63
CA TRP A 43 6.30 -1.29 -5.60
C TRP A 43 6.75 -0.77 -6.95
N SER A 44 5.93 0.07 -7.57
CA SER A 44 6.26 0.78 -8.80
C SER A 44 6.75 2.23 -8.55
N GLY A 45 6.54 2.75 -7.33
CA GLY A 45 6.79 4.14 -6.98
C GLY A 45 5.71 5.12 -7.48
N GLY A 46 4.67 4.60 -8.13
CA GLY A 46 3.56 5.38 -8.66
C GLY A 46 2.38 5.52 -7.70
N LYS A 47 1.34 6.19 -8.18
CA LYS A 47 0.12 6.53 -7.44
C LYS A 47 -0.53 5.30 -6.79
N ASP A 48 -0.76 4.23 -7.56
CA ASP A 48 -1.54 3.08 -7.10
C ASP A 48 -0.81 2.26 -6.05
N SER A 49 0.51 2.02 -6.25
CA SER A 49 1.34 1.38 -5.23
C SER A 49 1.42 2.22 -3.95
N SER A 50 1.42 3.56 -4.06
CA SER A 50 1.40 4.46 -2.89
C SER A 50 0.06 4.43 -2.15
N MET A 51 -1.06 4.35 -2.86
CA MET A 51 -2.39 4.19 -2.26
C MET A 51 -2.56 2.82 -1.61
N ALA A 52 -2.03 1.76 -2.23
CA ALA A 52 -2.00 0.43 -1.64
C ALA A 52 -1.16 0.42 -0.34
N ALA A 53 0.02 1.06 -0.34
CA ALA A 53 0.85 1.22 0.85
C ALA A 53 0.10 1.95 1.97
N HIS A 54 -0.54 3.07 1.65
CA HIS A 54 -1.33 3.84 2.61
C HIS A 54 -2.44 3.00 3.24
N HIS A 55 -3.18 2.23 2.44
CA HIS A 55 -4.23 1.34 2.93
C HIS A 55 -3.67 0.26 3.87
N LEU A 56 -2.57 -0.39 3.50
CA LEU A 56 -1.93 -1.42 4.32
C LEU A 56 -1.44 -0.86 5.67
N LEU A 57 -0.76 0.29 5.65
CA LEU A 57 -0.21 0.95 6.84
C LEU A 57 -1.31 1.41 7.82
N THR A 58 -2.44 1.88 7.29
CA THR A 58 -3.57 2.37 8.11
C THR A 58 -4.47 1.25 8.62
N SER A 59 -4.54 0.09 7.96
CA SER A 59 -5.43 -1.02 8.28
C SER A 59 -5.13 -1.71 9.63
N GLN A 60 -3.96 -1.50 10.23
CA GLN A 60 -3.48 -2.18 11.44
C GLN A 60 -3.40 -3.73 11.33
N LYS A 61 -3.78 -4.29 10.19
CA LYS A 61 -3.80 -5.74 9.94
C LYS A 61 -2.46 -6.27 9.46
N TYR A 62 -1.73 -5.45 8.69
CA TYR A 62 -0.53 -5.86 7.99
C TYR A 62 0.74 -5.17 8.51
N GLU A 63 1.87 -5.87 8.36
CA GLU A 63 3.22 -5.35 8.52
C GLU A 63 3.92 -5.48 7.17
N ILE A 64 4.15 -4.35 6.48
CA ILE A 64 4.93 -4.34 5.23
C ILE A 64 6.39 -4.60 5.62
N VAL A 65 6.92 -5.77 5.25
CA VAL A 65 8.29 -6.16 5.60
C VAL A 65 9.32 -5.77 4.55
N SER A 66 8.87 -5.58 3.30
CA SER A 66 9.72 -5.14 2.18
C SER A 66 8.86 -4.59 1.05
N LEU A 67 9.44 -3.67 0.30
CA LEU A 67 9.01 -3.34 -1.06
C LEU A 67 9.69 -4.29 -2.04
N MET A 68 9.02 -4.64 -3.14
CA MET A 68 9.56 -5.49 -4.19
C MET A 68 9.33 -4.83 -5.55
N THR A 69 10.36 -4.73 -6.37
CA THR A 69 10.28 -4.10 -7.70
C THR A 69 11.13 -4.83 -8.72
N THR A 70 10.73 -4.77 -10.00
CA THR A 70 11.53 -5.27 -11.11
C THR A 70 12.35 -4.14 -11.72
N VAL A 71 13.63 -4.38 -11.95
CA VAL A 71 14.59 -3.44 -12.55
C VAL A 71 15.17 -4.08 -13.80
N THR A 72 15.14 -3.37 -14.93
CA THR A 72 15.79 -3.84 -16.16
C THR A 72 17.30 -3.60 -16.07
N GLU A 73 18.08 -4.67 -16.22
CA GLU A 73 19.53 -4.61 -16.21
C GLU A 73 20.06 -3.66 -17.30
N GLY A 74 21.09 -2.89 -16.98
CA GLY A 74 21.76 -1.99 -17.91
C GLY A 74 21.07 -0.66 -18.18
N TYR A 75 19.76 -0.50 -17.90
CA TYR A 75 19.08 0.79 -18.05
C TYR A 75 18.99 1.59 -16.75
N ASP A 76 19.25 0.97 -15.62
CA ASP A 76 19.15 1.58 -14.28
C ASP A 76 17.79 2.26 -14.02
N ARG A 77 16.73 1.71 -14.62
CA ARG A 77 15.37 2.20 -14.55
C ARG A 77 14.38 1.09 -14.24
N ILE A 78 13.29 1.48 -13.63
CA ILE A 78 12.18 0.57 -13.35
C ILE A 78 11.51 0.19 -14.67
N SER A 79 11.25 -1.10 -14.82
CA SER A 79 10.51 -1.63 -15.96
C SER A 79 9.15 -0.93 -16.10
N MET A 80 8.74 -0.62 -17.33
CA MET A 80 7.49 0.07 -17.70
C MET A 80 7.43 1.57 -17.35
N HIS A 81 7.74 1.98 -16.11
CA HIS A 81 7.59 3.37 -15.66
C HIS A 81 8.73 4.29 -16.10
N GLY A 82 9.90 3.74 -16.43
CA GLY A 82 11.07 4.51 -16.85
C GLY A 82 11.70 5.37 -15.75
N VAL A 83 11.21 5.29 -14.53
CA VAL A 83 11.74 6.01 -13.36
C VAL A 83 13.12 5.49 -12.99
N ARG A 84 14.02 6.36 -12.58
CA ARG A 84 15.37 6.00 -12.16
C ARG A 84 15.33 5.16 -10.89
N ARG A 85 16.14 4.10 -10.85
CA ARG A 85 16.26 3.19 -9.68
C ARG A 85 16.58 3.96 -8.40
N GLU A 86 17.47 4.94 -8.45
CA GLU A 86 17.84 5.79 -7.31
C GLU A 86 16.62 6.46 -6.65
N LEU A 87 15.64 6.91 -7.44
CA LEU A 87 14.42 7.53 -6.89
C LEU A 87 13.56 6.54 -6.12
N LEU A 88 13.48 5.28 -6.56
CA LEU A 88 12.78 4.25 -5.79
C LEU A 88 13.55 3.88 -4.51
N GLU A 89 14.87 3.86 -4.56
CA GLU A 89 15.71 3.66 -3.38
C GLU A 89 15.50 4.77 -2.35
N ARG A 90 15.36 6.03 -2.80
CA ARG A 90 15.01 7.17 -1.94
C ARG A 90 13.59 7.06 -1.38
N GLN A 91 12.61 6.60 -2.17
CA GLN A 91 11.27 6.32 -1.66
C GLN A 91 11.30 5.25 -0.57
N ALA A 92 11.98 4.13 -0.81
CA ALA A 92 12.12 3.04 0.16
C ALA A 92 12.77 3.51 1.47
N ALA A 93 13.82 4.31 1.37
CA ALA A 93 14.48 4.92 2.53
C ALA A 93 13.53 5.86 3.30
N SER A 94 12.76 6.69 2.59
CA SER A 94 11.77 7.58 3.23
C SER A 94 10.59 6.83 3.86
N LEU A 95 10.24 5.64 3.34
CA LEU A 95 9.26 4.73 3.92
C LEU A 95 9.83 3.93 5.10
N ASP A 96 11.16 3.93 5.30
CA ASP A 96 11.88 3.05 6.24
C ASP A 96 11.63 1.56 5.97
N LEU A 97 11.59 1.19 4.70
CA LEU A 97 11.36 -0.19 4.26
C LEU A 97 12.49 -0.68 3.36
N PRO A 98 12.91 -1.95 3.50
CA PRO A 98 13.83 -2.57 2.56
C PRO A 98 13.25 -2.59 1.13
N LEU A 99 14.09 -2.42 0.11
CA LEU A 99 13.72 -2.56 -1.30
C LEU A 99 14.39 -3.80 -1.91
N HIS A 100 13.61 -4.83 -2.16
CA HIS A 100 14.05 -6.01 -2.88
C HIS A 100 13.94 -5.78 -4.40
N LYS A 101 15.08 -5.73 -5.08
CA LYS A 101 15.18 -5.49 -6.52
C LYS A 101 15.32 -6.82 -7.25
N ILE A 102 14.37 -7.13 -8.12
CA ILE A 102 14.39 -8.30 -9.01
C ILE A 102 15.00 -7.83 -10.33
N MET A 103 16.24 -8.24 -10.58
CA MET A 103 16.96 -7.86 -11.80
C MET A 103 16.49 -8.69 -12.98
N ILE A 104 15.95 -8.02 -13.99
CA ILE A 104 15.43 -8.62 -15.22
C ILE A 104 16.35 -8.27 -16.39
N PRO A 105 16.91 -9.24 -17.13
CA PRO A 105 17.72 -8.96 -18.30
C PRO A 105 16.99 -8.09 -19.34
N GLN A 106 17.73 -7.28 -20.12
CA GLN A 106 17.14 -6.43 -21.17
C GLN A 106 16.36 -7.22 -22.21
N VAL A 107 16.88 -8.38 -22.58
CA VAL A 107 16.18 -9.36 -23.42
C VAL A 107 15.73 -10.48 -22.50
N SER A 108 14.45 -10.44 -22.14
CA SER A 108 13.87 -11.40 -21.21
C SER A 108 12.68 -12.10 -21.88
N THR A 109 12.69 -13.43 -21.83
CA THR A 109 11.50 -14.24 -22.14
C THR A 109 10.59 -14.33 -20.92
N ASN A 110 9.35 -14.78 -21.12
CA ASN A 110 8.43 -15.01 -20.01
C ASN A 110 8.99 -16.01 -18.99
N GLU A 111 9.70 -17.04 -19.46
CA GLU A 111 10.31 -18.08 -18.61
C GLU A 111 11.39 -17.47 -17.69
N ILE A 112 12.24 -16.58 -18.22
CA ILE A 112 13.26 -15.88 -17.44
C ILE A 112 12.59 -14.98 -16.39
N TYR A 113 11.58 -14.22 -16.80
CA TYR A 113 10.83 -13.36 -15.89
C TYR A 113 10.18 -14.18 -14.75
N GLU A 114 9.49 -15.27 -15.10
CA GLU A 114 8.85 -16.14 -14.12
C GLU A 114 9.84 -16.82 -13.18
N ALA A 115 11.01 -17.24 -13.68
CA ALA A 115 12.06 -17.82 -12.85
C ALA A 115 12.57 -16.81 -11.82
N LYS A 116 12.80 -15.54 -12.23
CA LYS A 116 13.23 -14.46 -11.34
C LYS A 116 12.16 -14.11 -10.30
N MET A 117 10.90 -14.07 -10.70
CA MET A 117 9.79 -13.86 -9.78
C MET A 117 9.68 -14.99 -8.76
N ARG A 118 9.83 -16.23 -9.19
CA ARG A 118 9.81 -17.41 -8.30
C ARG A 118 10.94 -17.36 -7.28
N GLU A 119 12.16 -17.03 -7.69
CA GLU A 119 13.31 -16.85 -6.80
C GLU A 119 13.01 -15.81 -5.70
N ALA A 120 12.40 -14.68 -6.06
CA ALA A 120 11.97 -13.65 -5.11
C ALA A 120 10.88 -14.17 -4.15
N MET A 121 9.89 -14.93 -4.66
CA MET A 121 8.84 -15.52 -3.81
C MET A 121 9.42 -16.54 -2.82
N ASP A 122 10.36 -17.37 -3.24
CA ASP A 122 11.02 -18.34 -2.36
C ASP A 122 11.86 -17.65 -1.28
N HIS A 123 12.54 -16.56 -1.63
CA HIS A 123 13.25 -15.72 -0.67
C HIS A 123 12.31 -15.19 0.43
N PHE A 124 11.17 -14.60 0.07
CA PHE A 124 10.21 -14.08 1.05
C PHE A 124 9.54 -15.18 1.87
N LYS A 125 9.24 -16.32 1.25
CA LYS A 125 8.74 -17.50 1.98
C LYS A 125 9.70 -17.98 3.04
N GLY A 126 11.01 -17.99 2.74
CA GLY A 126 12.07 -18.33 3.69
C GLY A 126 12.06 -17.41 4.93
N GLN A 127 11.58 -16.18 4.80
CA GLN A 127 11.42 -15.21 5.89
C GLN A 127 10.04 -15.31 6.60
N GLY A 128 9.23 -16.30 6.24
CA GLY A 128 7.89 -16.49 6.82
C GLY A 128 6.80 -15.59 6.24
N VAL A 129 7.06 -14.89 5.13
CA VAL A 129 6.06 -14.08 4.41
C VAL A 129 5.24 -14.99 3.49
N ARG A 130 3.92 -14.77 3.47
CA ARG A 130 2.98 -15.53 2.62
C ARG A 130 2.08 -14.64 1.79
N LEU A 131 2.13 -13.33 2.00
CA LEU A 131 1.25 -12.36 1.35
C LEU A 131 2.06 -11.41 0.47
N VAL A 132 1.53 -11.14 -0.74
CA VAL A 132 2.05 -10.13 -1.66
C VAL A 132 0.93 -9.16 -1.99
N ALA A 133 1.15 -7.86 -1.75
CA ALA A 133 0.19 -6.83 -2.11
C ALA A 133 0.51 -6.19 -3.46
N PHE A 134 -0.54 -5.83 -4.19
CA PHE A 134 -0.49 -5.13 -5.47
C PHE A 134 -1.44 -3.93 -5.48
N GLY A 135 -1.08 -2.91 -6.24
CA GLY A 135 -1.89 -1.71 -6.44
C GLY A 135 -2.81 -1.78 -7.67
N ASP A 136 -3.24 -2.97 -8.06
CA ASP A 136 -4.14 -3.14 -9.21
C ASP A 136 -5.57 -2.74 -8.85
N LEU A 137 -6.31 -2.14 -9.81
CA LEU A 137 -7.67 -1.61 -9.62
C LEU A 137 -8.76 -2.47 -10.27
N PHE A 138 -8.67 -2.79 -11.58
CA PHE A 138 -9.76 -3.48 -12.30
C PHE A 138 -9.34 -4.56 -13.28
N LEU A 139 -8.06 -4.68 -13.63
CA LEU A 139 -7.63 -5.61 -14.67
C LEU A 139 -7.75 -7.05 -14.19
N GLU A 140 -8.94 -7.65 -14.36
CA GLU A 140 -9.29 -9.00 -13.86
C GLU A 140 -8.29 -10.05 -14.38
N ASP A 141 -7.92 -10.02 -15.67
CA ASP A 141 -6.98 -10.98 -16.25
C ASP A 141 -5.60 -10.87 -15.58
N LEU A 142 -5.14 -9.66 -15.28
CA LEU A 142 -3.88 -9.43 -14.59
C LEU A 142 -3.94 -9.93 -13.14
N LYS A 143 -5.04 -9.65 -12.46
CA LYS A 143 -5.27 -10.14 -11.08
C LYS A 143 -5.27 -11.65 -11.04
N GLN A 144 -6.03 -12.31 -11.92
CA GLN A 144 -6.09 -13.78 -12.03
C GLN A 144 -4.71 -14.36 -12.30
N TYR A 145 -3.96 -13.81 -13.27
CA TYR A 145 -2.60 -14.22 -13.55
C TYR A 145 -1.71 -14.14 -12.30
N ARG A 146 -1.77 -13.03 -11.54
CA ARG A 146 -0.99 -12.88 -10.30
C ARG A 146 -1.39 -13.90 -9.24
N GLU A 147 -2.69 -14.11 -9.02
CA GLU A 147 -3.21 -15.08 -8.06
C GLU A 147 -2.77 -16.52 -8.39
N GLU A 148 -2.84 -16.93 -9.65
CA GLU A 148 -2.40 -18.25 -10.11
C GLU A 148 -0.90 -18.44 -9.90
N ARG A 149 -0.06 -17.44 -10.24
CA ARG A 149 1.39 -17.50 -10.05
C ARG A 149 1.78 -17.54 -8.58
N LEU A 150 1.13 -16.74 -7.75
CA LEU A 150 1.36 -16.76 -6.30
C LEU A 150 0.90 -18.07 -5.68
N ALA A 151 -0.27 -18.59 -6.05
CA ALA A 151 -0.76 -19.88 -5.56
C ALA A 151 0.22 -21.02 -5.90
N SER A 152 0.79 -21.05 -7.11
CA SER A 152 1.81 -22.01 -7.47
C SER A 152 3.09 -21.91 -6.63
N ALA A 153 3.38 -20.73 -6.09
CA ALA A 153 4.48 -20.49 -5.17
C ALA A 153 4.09 -20.69 -3.68
N GLY A 154 2.83 -21.06 -3.38
CA GLY A 154 2.32 -21.18 -2.00
C GLY A 154 2.19 -19.84 -1.28
N MET A 155 1.89 -18.78 -2.02
CA MET A 155 1.64 -17.43 -1.52
C MET A 155 0.24 -16.94 -1.93
N THR A 156 -0.22 -15.83 -1.36
CA THR A 156 -1.54 -15.25 -1.61
C THR A 156 -1.42 -13.79 -2.00
N GLY A 157 -2.18 -13.37 -3.02
CA GLY A 157 -2.30 -11.98 -3.45
C GLY A 157 -3.26 -11.19 -2.56
N VAL A 158 -2.90 -9.94 -2.27
CA VAL A 158 -3.75 -8.96 -1.58
C VAL A 158 -3.85 -7.72 -2.46
N PHE A 159 -5.07 -7.25 -2.69
CA PHE A 159 -5.36 -6.13 -3.59
C PHE A 159 -6.09 -5.03 -2.82
N PRO A 160 -5.37 -4.16 -2.09
CA PRO A 160 -5.96 -3.25 -1.10
C PRO A 160 -6.91 -2.21 -1.70
N ILE A 161 -6.72 -1.87 -2.97
CA ILE A 161 -7.50 -0.85 -3.68
C ILE A 161 -8.36 -1.43 -4.81
N TRP A 162 -8.58 -2.75 -4.81
CA TRP A 162 -9.33 -3.45 -5.85
C TRP A 162 -10.78 -2.95 -5.95
N LYS A 163 -11.22 -2.68 -7.18
CA LYS A 163 -12.56 -2.17 -7.52
C LYS A 163 -12.94 -0.84 -6.84
N ARG A 164 -11.94 -0.04 -6.45
CA ARG A 164 -12.21 1.34 -6.05
C ARG A 164 -12.55 2.17 -7.29
N ASP A 165 -13.52 3.07 -7.16
CA ASP A 165 -13.82 4.07 -8.17
C ASP A 165 -12.58 4.93 -8.44
N THR A 166 -12.19 5.11 -9.72
CA THR A 166 -10.94 5.77 -10.10
C THR A 166 -10.96 7.26 -9.87
N ASP A 167 -12.12 7.93 -10.09
CA ASP A 167 -12.25 9.36 -9.80
C ASP A 167 -12.17 9.60 -8.28
N GLU A 168 -12.88 8.78 -7.46
CA GLU A 168 -12.78 8.86 -6.00
C GLU A 168 -11.35 8.58 -5.52
N LEU A 169 -10.67 7.59 -6.10
CA LEU A 169 -9.33 7.19 -5.67
C LEU A 169 -8.29 8.28 -5.94
N VAL A 170 -8.30 8.90 -7.14
CA VAL A 170 -7.37 9.97 -7.46
C VAL A 170 -7.64 11.25 -6.66
N ARG A 171 -8.91 11.59 -6.40
CA ARG A 171 -9.27 12.70 -5.50
C ARG A 171 -8.85 12.41 -4.07
N THR A 172 -8.99 11.16 -3.61
CA THR A 172 -8.49 10.73 -2.30
C THR A 172 -6.96 10.88 -2.23
N PHE A 173 -6.24 10.49 -3.28
CA PHE A 173 -4.78 10.67 -3.38
C PHE A 173 -4.40 12.14 -3.20
N ILE A 174 -5.05 13.06 -3.95
CA ILE A 174 -4.81 14.50 -3.85
C ILE A 174 -5.18 15.02 -2.45
N GLY A 175 -6.36 14.65 -1.94
CA GLY A 175 -6.88 15.10 -0.64
C GLY A 175 -6.05 14.64 0.56
N LEU A 176 -5.41 13.48 0.48
CA LEU A 176 -4.46 12.99 1.48
C LEU A 176 -3.11 13.74 1.44
N GLY A 177 -2.90 14.62 0.46
CA GLY A 177 -1.67 15.39 0.31
C GLY A 177 -0.54 14.65 -0.40
N PHE A 178 -0.83 13.55 -1.09
CA PHE A 178 0.15 12.95 -1.98
C PHE A 178 0.50 13.91 -3.13
N LYS A 179 1.75 13.84 -3.59
CA LYS A 179 2.25 14.58 -4.75
C LYS A 179 2.91 13.62 -5.72
N GLY A 180 2.45 13.64 -6.96
CA GLY A 180 2.94 12.77 -8.03
C GLY A 180 3.15 13.54 -9.33
N ILE A 181 4.00 13.00 -10.20
CA ILE A 181 4.33 13.54 -11.53
C ILE A 181 4.05 12.43 -12.54
N LEU A 182 3.43 12.76 -13.68
CA LEU A 182 3.28 11.85 -14.80
C LEU A 182 4.65 11.65 -15.47
N CYS A 183 5.24 10.47 -15.30
CA CYS A 183 6.57 10.16 -15.85
C CYS A 183 6.52 9.49 -17.23
N CYS A 184 5.38 8.91 -17.61
CA CYS A 184 5.16 8.33 -18.94
C CYS A 184 3.71 8.51 -19.35
N VAL A 185 3.45 8.84 -20.61
CA VAL A 185 2.12 9.05 -21.17
C VAL A 185 2.01 8.29 -22.50
N ASP A 186 0.93 7.54 -22.68
CA ASP A 186 0.60 6.90 -23.96
C ASP A 186 0.01 7.95 -24.93
N GLY A 187 0.75 8.28 -25.98
CA GLY A 187 0.33 9.27 -27.00
C GLY A 187 -0.93 8.90 -27.78
N ARG A 188 -1.44 7.67 -27.62
CA ARG A 188 -2.75 7.26 -28.19
C ARG A 188 -3.92 7.71 -27.34
N ALA A 189 -3.69 7.91 -26.04
CA ALA A 189 -4.71 8.29 -25.07
C ALA A 189 -4.64 9.76 -24.69
N LEU A 190 -3.43 10.29 -24.53
CA LEU A 190 -3.18 11.64 -24.04
C LEU A 190 -2.12 12.37 -24.88
N ASP A 191 -2.27 13.68 -25.02
CA ASP A 191 -1.24 14.51 -25.63
C ASP A 191 0.07 14.49 -24.84
N GLY A 192 1.21 14.59 -25.54
CA GLY A 192 2.54 14.55 -24.91
C GLY A 192 2.82 15.66 -23.90
N SER A 193 2.04 16.75 -23.91
CA SER A 193 2.15 17.83 -22.92
C SER A 193 1.77 17.41 -21.51
N PHE A 194 1.02 16.29 -21.37
CA PHE A 194 0.70 15.71 -20.07
C PHE A 194 1.94 15.10 -19.37
N ALA A 195 2.95 14.67 -20.10
CA ALA A 195 4.20 14.15 -19.48
C ALA A 195 4.88 15.27 -18.68
N GLY A 196 5.18 14.99 -17.42
CA GLY A 196 5.75 15.94 -16.46
C GLY A 196 4.74 16.82 -15.73
N ARG A 197 3.44 16.65 -15.95
CA ARG A 197 2.41 17.33 -15.14
C ARG A 197 2.31 16.69 -13.75
N PHE A 198 1.90 17.51 -12.78
CA PHE A 198 1.56 17.03 -11.44
C PHE A 198 0.18 16.37 -11.43
N ILE A 199 -0.02 15.44 -10.50
CA ILE A 199 -1.35 14.88 -10.20
C ILE A 199 -2.03 15.84 -9.23
N ASP A 200 -2.91 16.68 -9.76
CA ASP A 200 -3.64 17.72 -9.04
C ASP A 200 -5.02 17.96 -9.68
N ASP A 201 -5.79 18.88 -9.13
CA ASP A 201 -7.12 19.22 -9.64
C ASP A 201 -7.07 19.82 -11.07
N ASP A 202 -5.97 20.49 -11.44
CA ASP A 202 -5.77 21.02 -12.77
C ASP A 202 -5.58 19.89 -13.80
N LEU A 203 -4.83 18.84 -13.44
CA LEU A 203 -4.72 17.64 -14.26
C LEU A 203 -6.11 17.01 -14.48
N LEU A 204 -6.88 16.80 -13.39
CA LEU A 204 -8.19 16.15 -13.48
C LEU A 204 -9.19 16.94 -14.34
N ARG A 205 -9.12 18.27 -14.31
CA ARG A 205 -9.96 19.13 -15.14
C ARG A 205 -9.60 19.04 -16.63
N ASP A 206 -8.31 18.88 -16.93
CA ASP A 206 -7.78 18.91 -18.29
C ASP A 206 -7.74 17.52 -18.95
N LEU A 207 -7.92 16.43 -18.17
CA LEU A 207 -8.00 15.08 -18.73
C LEU A 207 -9.21 14.95 -19.67
N PRO A 208 -9.03 14.37 -20.87
CA PRO A 208 -10.15 14.09 -21.74
C PRO A 208 -11.09 13.06 -21.10
N ALA A 209 -12.39 13.18 -21.33
CA ALA A 209 -13.41 12.28 -20.77
C ALA A 209 -13.22 10.79 -21.17
N THR A 210 -12.39 10.52 -22.17
CA THR A 210 -12.04 9.17 -22.63
C THR A 210 -10.90 8.54 -21.86
N ALA A 211 -10.16 9.29 -21.05
CA ALA A 211 -9.06 8.79 -20.24
C ALA A 211 -9.54 8.44 -18.83
N ASP A 212 -9.08 7.30 -18.31
CA ASP A 212 -9.32 6.97 -16.93
C ASP A 212 -8.57 7.93 -15.99
N PRO A 213 -9.23 8.50 -14.97
CA PRO A 213 -8.60 9.47 -14.07
C PRO A 213 -7.39 8.92 -13.31
N CYS A 214 -7.31 7.60 -13.14
CA CYS A 214 -6.17 6.91 -12.55
C CYS A 214 -5.14 6.41 -13.58
N GLY A 215 -5.42 6.47 -14.88
CA GLY A 215 -4.56 5.92 -15.92
C GLY A 215 -4.52 4.38 -15.92
N GLU A 216 -5.62 3.72 -15.51
CA GLU A 216 -5.66 2.27 -15.29
C GLU A 216 -5.51 1.46 -16.58
N TYR A 217 -5.92 2.01 -17.71
CA TYR A 217 -5.77 1.37 -19.02
C TYR A 217 -4.42 1.68 -19.69
N GLY A 218 -3.48 2.25 -18.94
CA GLY A 218 -2.13 2.55 -19.40
C GLY A 218 -1.98 3.92 -20.06
N GLU A 219 -2.97 4.83 -19.87
CA GLU A 219 -2.91 6.19 -20.39
C GLU A 219 -1.68 6.94 -19.88
N TYR A 220 -1.32 6.71 -18.63
CA TYR A 220 -0.12 7.28 -18.04
C TYR A 220 0.44 6.46 -16.87
N HIS A 221 1.71 6.66 -16.59
CA HIS A 221 2.39 6.20 -15.38
C HIS A 221 2.90 7.39 -14.57
N SER A 222 2.98 7.24 -13.26
CA SER A 222 3.35 8.30 -12.34
C SER A 222 4.51 7.92 -11.42
N PHE A 223 5.18 8.95 -10.89
CA PHE A 223 6.14 8.87 -9.80
C PHE A 223 5.66 9.74 -8.65
N VAL A 224 5.57 9.18 -7.44
CA VAL A 224 5.12 9.88 -6.22
C VAL A 224 6.32 10.33 -5.42
N PHE A 225 6.42 11.63 -5.15
CA PHE A 225 7.58 12.20 -4.46
C PHE A 225 7.27 12.75 -3.06
N ALA A 226 5.98 12.85 -2.67
CA ALA A 226 5.57 13.25 -1.32
C ALA A 226 4.20 12.68 -0.97
N GLY A 227 3.90 12.57 0.32
CA GLY A 227 2.61 12.12 0.83
C GLY A 227 2.72 11.55 2.25
N PRO A 228 1.59 11.18 2.86
CA PRO A 228 1.51 10.84 4.28
C PRO A 228 2.25 9.56 4.68
N ILE A 229 2.66 8.73 3.70
CA ILE A 229 3.41 7.50 3.95
C ILE A 229 4.91 7.74 4.05
N PHE A 230 5.42 8.84 3.54
CA PHE A 230 6.84 9.18 3.53
C PHE A 230 7.22 9.98 4.77
N ARG A 231 8.38 9.69 5.35
CA ARG A 231 8.96 10.49 6.44
C ARG A 231 9.35 11.89 5.98
N GLU A 232 9.85 11.98 4.75
CA GLU A 232 10.22 13.23 4.09
C GLU A 232 9.96 13.13 2.59
N PRO A 233 9.68 14.25 1.90
CA PRO A 233 9.55 14.27 0.46
C PRO A 233 10.84 13.81 -0.24
N ILE A 234 10.68 13.10 -1.36
CA ILE A 234 11.79 12.70 -2.21
C ILE A 234 12.19 13.88 -3.08
N LYS A 235 13.37 14.44 -2.82
CA LYS A 235 13.92 15.56 -3.59
C LYS A 235 14.15 15.13 -5.03
N CYS A 236 13.40 15.72 -5.96
CA CYS A 236 13.50 15.45 -7.38
C CYS A 236 13.13 16.68 -8.20
N LYS A 237 13.53 16.67 -9.47
CA LYS A 237 13.18 17.71 -10.45
C LYS A 237 12.80 17.10 -11.79
N ILE A 238 11.97 17.81 -12.52
CA ILE A 238 11.56 17.46 -13.88
C ILE A 238 12.77 17.66 -14.80
N GLY A 239 13.10 16.61 -15.55
CA GLY A 239 14.16 16.60 -16.55
C GLY A 239 13.62 16.69 -17.97
N GLU A 240 14.33 16.09 -18.90
CA GLU A 240 14.02 16.12 -20.32
C GLU A 240 12.77 15.29 -20.65
N ARG A 241 12.00 15.74 -21.64
CA ARG A 241 10.90 14.97 -22.24
C ARG A 241 11.39 14.28 -23.50
N GLN A 242 11.06 12.99 -23.66
CA GLN A 242 11.48 12.16 -24.78
C GLN A 242 10.31 11.38 -25.36
N TYR A 243 10.18 11.41 -26.68
CA TYR A 243 9.21 10.56 -27.40
C TYR A 243 9.91 9.27 -27.82
N ARG A 244 9.35 8.12 -27.48
CA ARG A 244 9.94 6.80 -27.74
C ARG A 244 8.93 5.83 -28.31
N ASN A 245 9.42 4.90 -29.12
CA ASN A 245 8.65 3.80 -29.71
C ASN A 245 7.42 4.28 -30.46
N GLU A 246 7.49 5.49 -31.06
CA GLU A 246 6.39 6.11 -31.82
C GLU A 246 5.04 6.12 -31.04
N ARG A 247 5.11 6.11 -29.72
CA ARG A 247 3.93 5.98 -28.87
C ARG A 247 4.02 6.71 -27.54
N PHE A 248 5.12 6.58 -26.81
CA PHE A 248 5.20 7.01 -25.44
C PHE A 248 5.98 8.32 -25.26
N HIS A 249 5.39 9.25 -24.52
CA HIS A 249 6.04 10.48 -24.08
C HIS A 249 6.55 10.28 -22.66
N TYR A 250 7.85 10.19 -22.49
CA TYR A 250 8.50 10.09 -21.18
C TYR A 250 8.92 11.46 -20.67
N CYS A 251 8.76 11.69 -19.39
CA CYS A 251 9.39 12.79 -18.68
C CYS A 251 10.40 12.20 -17.71
N ASP A 252 11.67 12.47 -17.90
CA ASP A 252 12.71 12.02 -16.97
C ASP A 252 12.57 12.76 -15.65
N ILE A 253 12.52 12.01 -14.56
CA ILE A 253 12.55 12.57 -13.22
C ILE A 253 13.95 12.39 -12.67
N LEU A 254 14.61 13.50 -12.36
CA LEU A 254 15.99 13.54 -11.91
C LEU A 254 16.04 13.61 -10.38
N PRO A 255 16.91 12.84 -9.72
CA PRO A 255 17.22 13.09 -8.32
C PRO A 255 17.73 14.50 -8.12
N ASP A 256 17.28 15.19 -7.08
CA ASP A 256 17.84 16.45 -6.66
C ASP A 256 18.68 16.24 -5.40
N ASN A 257 19.93 16.68 -5.44
CA ASN A 257 20.93 16.50 -4.38
C ASN A 257 21.19 17.81 -3.62
N ALA A 258 20.40 18.87 -3.95
CA ALA A 258 20.55 20.16 -3.29
C ALA A 258 19.85 20.20 -1.91
#